data_ff93c12594413b2e74040ac7354cf651
#
_entry.id   ff93c12594413b2e74040ac7354cf651
#
_cell.length_a   1.000
_cell.length_b   1.000
_cell.length_c   1.000
_cell.angle_alpha   90.00
_cell.angle_beta   90.00
_cell.angle_gamma   90.00
#
_symmetry.space_group_name_H-M   'P 1'
#
loop_
_entity.id
_entity.type
_entity.pdbx_description
1 polymer ?
#
loop_
_entity_poly.entity_id
_entity_poly.type
_entity_poly.pdbx_seq_one_letter_code
_entity_poly.pdbx_strand_id
1 'polypeptide(L)'
;MQKTLSDARARQELLDRLERLTPEATPLWGKMTAPQMLAHLADWMLMASGDIKATAERRVLRYPPLKQLAIYWLPFPKGVPTSPELLGRRPLEWSMEHASVRQRVQSFESLYLKARWPEHPVFGKMTARAWGVFAYRHMDHHLRQFGI
;
A
#
# COMPACT_ATOMS: atom_id res chain seq x y z
N MET A 1 -7.25 7.87 17.35
CA MET A 1 -7.72 6.73 16.56
C MET A 1 -6.82 6.56 15.35
N GLN A 2 -6.41 5.34 15.00
CA GLN A 2 -5.53 5.10 13.85
C GLN A 2 -6.28 5.37 12.54
N LYS A 3 -5.63 6.06 11.59
CA LYS A 3 -6.16 6.29 10.26
C LYS A 3 -6.24 4.99 9.48
N THR A 4 -7.28 4.86 8.66
CA THR A 4 -7.54 3.68 7.85
C THR A 4 -8.09 4.09 6.49
N LEU A 5 -7.79 3.34 5.45
CA LEU A 5 -8.36 3.57 4.11
C LEU A 5 -9.88 3.33 4.03
N SER A 6 -10.50 2.70 5.03
CA SER A 6 -11.96 2.64 5.11
C SER A 6 -12.60 3.96 5.54
N ASP A 7 -11.83 4.89 6.12
CA ASP A 7 -12.29 6.23 6.48
C ASP A 7 -12.20 7.19 5.29
N ALA A 8 -13.31 7.87 4.96
CA ALA A 8 -13.39 8.76 3.81
C ALA A 8 -12.44 9.97 3.91
N ARG A 9 -12.25 10.53 5.14
CA ARG A 9 -11.34 11.66 5.34
C ARG A 9 -9.89 11.24 5.17
N ALA A 10 -9.53 10.05 5.69
CA ALA A 10 -8.19 9.52 5.51
C ALA A 10 -7.88 9.22 4.04
N ARG A 11 -8.86 8.69 3.28
CA ARG A 11 -8.72 8.52 1.83
C ARG A 11 -8.50 9.84 1.12
N GLN A 12 -9.31 10.85 1.42
CA GLN A 12 -9.20 12.16 0.77
C GLN A 12 -7.85 12.82 1.06
N GLU A 13 -7.37 12.75 2.29
CA GLU A 13 -6.04 13.26 2.66
C GLU A 13 -4.93 12.64 1.80
N LEU A 14 -4.96 11.31 1.61
CA LEU A 14 -3.95 10.65 0.77
C LEU A 14 -4.10 11.00 -0.71
N LEU A 15 -5.32 11.15 -1.19
CA LEU A 15 -5.58 11.60 -2.57
C LEU A 15 -5.09 13.02 -2.82
N ASP A 16 -5.33 13.95 -1.89
CA ASP A 16 -4.84 15.33 -1.99
C ASP A 16 -3.32 15.41 -2.01
N ARG A 17 -2.66 14.51 -1.29
CA ARG A 17 -1.20 14.37 -1.31
C ARG A 17 -0.73 13.76 -2.64
N LEU A 18 -1.40 12.72 -3.12
CA LEU A 18 -1.11 12.08 -4.39
C LEU A 18 -1.16 13.06 -5.57
N GLU A 19 -2.11 14.00 -5.57
CA GLU A 19 -2.23 15.04 -6.62
C GLU A 19 -1.02 16.00 -6.68
N ARG A 20 -0.22 16.06 -5.62
CA ARG A 20 1.02 16.88 -5.58
C ARG A 20 2.24 16.14 -6.11
N LEU A 21 2.13 14.84 -6.36
CA LEU A 21 3.22 14.05 -6.89
C LEU A 21 3.39 14.33 -8.39
N THR A 22 4.63 14.52 -8.82
CA THR A 22 4.99 14.70 -10.23
C THR A 22 5.84 13.54 -10.73
N PRO A 23 5.86 13.25 -12.05
CA PRO A 23 6.64 12.14 -12.58
C PRO A 23 8.16 12.33 -12.40
N GLU A 24 8.62 13.57 -12.23
CA GLU A 24 10.03 13.92 -12.02
C GLU A 24 10.43 13.97 -10.53
N ALA A 25 9.48 13.76 -9.62
CA ALA A 25 9.76 13.78 -8.20
C ALA A 25 10.82 12.75 -7.84
N THR A 26 11.80 13.18 -7.03
CA THR A 26 12.88 12.32 -6.56
C THR A 26 12.59 11.84 -5.13
N PRO A 27 12.87 10.57 -4.82
CA PRO A 27 12.64 10.06 -3.47
C PRO A 27 13.66 10.62 -2.47
N LEU A 28 13.22 10.89 -1.25
CA LEU A 28 14.08 11.26 -0.12
C LEU A 28 14.93 10.08 0.38
N TRP A 29 14.50 8.86 0.10
CA TRP A 29 15.23 7.62 0.39
C TRP A 29 14.81 6.51 -0.58
N GLY A 30 15.65 5.49 -0.71
CA GLY A 30 15.40 4.38 -1.62
C GLY A 30 15.76 4.70 -3.07
N LYS A 31 15.42 3.78 -3.97
CA LYS A 31 15.82 3.84 -5.39
C LYS A 31 14.63 3.91 -6.35
N MET A 32 13.41 3.83 -5.85
CA MET A 32 12.19 3.79 -6.64
C MET A 32 11.93 5.16 -7.24
N THR A 33 11.67 5.24 -8.55
CA THR A 33 11.18 6.46 -9.19
C THR A 33 9.71 6.70 -8.86
N ALA A 34 9.20 7.92 -9.07
CA ALA A 34 7.80 8.21 -8.83
C ALA A 34 6.84 7.33 -9.67
N PRO A 35 7.07 7.08 -10.97
CA PRO A 35 6.28 6.12 -11.75
C PRO A 35 6.36 4.69 -11.20
N GLN A 36 7.54 4.23 -10.76
CA GLN A 36 7.68 2.91 -10.15
C GLN A 36 6.92 2.80 -8.83
N MET A 37 6.92 3.85 -8.03
CA MET A 37 6.15 3.89 -6.78
C MET A 37 4.64 3.79 -7.03
N LEU A 38 4.12 4.52 -8.03
CA LEU A 38 2.71 4.41 -8.39
C LEU A 38 2.35 3.00 -8.88
N ALA A 39 3.19 2.41 -9.74
CA ALA A 39 3.00 1.04 -10.20
C ALA A 39 3.00 0.04 -9.01
N HIS A 40 3.94 0.22 -8.08
CA HIS A 40 4.01 -0.58 -6.87
C HIS A 40 2.75 -0.45 -6.00
N LEU A 41 2.26 0.76 -5.78
CA LEU A 41 1.03 1.00 -5.02
C LEU A 41 -0.20 0.39 -5.71
N ALA A 42 -0.30 0.52 -7.04
CA ALA A 42 -1.40 -0.07 -7.81
C ALA A 42 -1.39 -1.61 -7.69
N ASP A 43 -0.22 -2.24 -7.85
CA ASP A 43 -0.07 -3.68 -7.77
C ASP A 43 -0.29 -4.20 -6.34
N TRP A 44 0.15 -3.43 -5.33
CA TRP A 44 -0.14 -3.75 -3.94
C TRP A 44 -1.64 -3.73 -3.65
N MET A 45 -2.38 -2.77 -4.19
CA MET A 45 -3.84 -2.73 -4.07
C MET A 45 -4.52 -3.91 -4.80
N LEU A 46 -3.99 -4.35 -5.94
CA LEU A 46 -4.44 -5.56 -6.63
C LEU A 46 -4.18 -6.83 -5.79
N MET A 47 -3.05 -6.90 -5.12
CA MET A 47 -2.79 -7.96 -4.15
C MET A 47 -3.79 -7.92 -2.99
N ALA A 48 -4.09 -6.75 -2.45
CA ALA A 48 -5.06 -6.59 -1.38
C ALA A 48 -6.49 -6.97 -1.79
N SER A 49 -6.85 -6.79 -3.06
CA SER A 49 -8.13 -7.25 -3.61
C SER A 49 -8.16 -8.74 -3.95
N GLY A 50 -7.00 -9.40 -4.00
CA GLY A 50 -6.85 -10.80 -4.38
C GLY A 50 -6.63 -11.04 -5.88
N ASP A 51 -6.48 -9.97 -6.68
CA ASP A 51 -6.27 -10.06 -8.13
C ASP A 51 -4.83 -10.45 -8.48
N ILE A 52 -3.87 -10.13 -7.60
CA ILE A 52 -2.48 -10.59 -7.68
C ILE A 52 -2.19 -11.48 -6.47
N LYS A 53 -1.61 -12.65 -6.73
CA LYS A 53 -1.10 -13.54 -5.68
C LYS A 53 0.37 -13.22 -5.43
N ALA A 54 0.73 -12.93 -4.20
CA ALA A 54 2.11 -12.77 -3.78
C ALA A 54 2.56 -13.96 -2.95
N THR A 55 3.81 -14.37 -3.14
CA THR A 55 4.41 -15.49 -2.41
C THR A 55 4.57 -15.14 -0.93
N ALA A 56 4.19 -16.06 -0.07
CA ALA A 56 4.28 -15.89 1.38
C ALA A 56 5.74 -15.80 1.83
N GLU A 57 6.11 -14.66 2.43
CA GLU A 57 7.41 -14.42 3.01
C GLU A 57 7.33 -14.31 4.54
N ARG A 58 8.45 -14.54 5.20
CA ARG A 58 8.67 -14.30 6.64
C ARG A 58 7.57 -14.76 7.61
N ARG A 59 7.74 -15.93 8.14
CA ARG A 59 6.76 -16.57 9.05
C ARG A 59 6.62 -15.90 10.41
N VAL A 60 7.63 -15.19 10.91
CA VAL A 60 7.64 -14.60 12.27
C VAL A 60 6.57 -13.52 12.47
N LEU A 61 6.35 -12.67 11.45
CA LEU A 61 5.36 -11.60 11.50
C LEU A 61 3.91 -12.09 11.29
N ARG A 62 3.70 -13.38 11.16
CA ARG A 62 2.34 -13.97 11.07
C ARG A 62 1.67 -14.14 12.43
N TYR A 63 2.42 -14.05 13.52
CA TYR A 63 1.95 -14.35 14.86
C TYR A 63 1.95 -13.14 15.80
N PRO A 64 0.96 -13.06 16.73
CA PRO A 64 0.98 -12.09 17.82
C PRO A 64 2.19 -12.30 18.75
N PRO A 65 2.70 -11.24 19.40
CA PRO A 65 2.30 -9.83 19.29
C PRO A 65 2.96 -9.07 18.15
N LEU A 66 3.99 -9.65 17.51
CA LEU A 66 4.80 -8.97 16.47
C LEU A 66 3.96 -8.53 15.28
N LYS A 67 2.99 -9.34 14.87
CA LYS A 67 2.04 -8.99 13.83
C LYS A 67 1.30 -7.68 14.11
N GLN A 68 0.71 -7.57 15.29
CA GLN A 68 -0.04 -6.38 15.70
C GLN A 68 0.87 -5.15 15.80
N LEU A 69 2.04 -5.31 16.39
CA LEU A 69 3.02 -4.23 16.47
C LEU A 69 3.39 -3.72 15.08
N ALA A 70 3.68 -4.61 14.13
CA ALA A 70 4.06 -4.24 12.77
C ALA A 70 2.90 -3.56 12.01
N ILE A 71 1.67 -4.11 12.11
CA ILE A 71 0.52 -3.55 11.40
C ILE A 71 0.12 -2.18 11.95
N TYR A 72 0.13 -2.02 13.28
CA TYR A 72 -0.51 -0.87 13.92
C TYR A 72 0.46 0.19 14.44
N TRP A 73 1.68 -0.16 14.84
CA TRP A 73 2.50 0.72 15.66
C TRP A 73 3.90 0.98 15.11
N LEU A 74 4.61 -0.05 14.68
CA LEU A 74 6.00 0.11 14.25
C LEU A 74 6.08 0.92 12.95
N PRO A 75 7.03 1.87 12.83
CA PRO A 75 7.25 2.56 11.57
C PRO A 75 7.62 1.56 10.47
N PHE A 76 7.21 1.86 9.24
CA PHE A 76 7.68 1.09 8.09
C PHE A 76 9.20 1.28 7.97
N PRO A 77 9.97 0.18 7.98
CA PRO A 77 11.41 0.30 7.81
C PRO A 77 11.72 0.79 6.39
N LYS A 78 12.68 1.71 6.29
CA LYS A 78 13.18 2.18 5.00
C LYS A 78 14.01 1.08 4.35
N GLY A 79 13.82 0.85 3.03
CA GLY A 79 14.61 -0.10 2.27
C GLY A 79 14.28 -1.58 2.48
N VAL A 80 13.08 -1.92 2.98
CA VAL A 80 12.63 -3.31 3.02
C VAL A 80 12.45 -3.83 1.59
N PRO A 81 13.00 -5.00 1.26
CA PRO A 81 12.74 -5.64 -0.02
C PRO A 81 11.24 -5.88 -0.20
N THR A 82 10.72 -5.47 -1.33
CA THR A 82 9.34 -5.76 -1.74
C THR A 82 9.29 -7.12 -2.43
N SER A 83 8.16 -7.81 -2.33
CA SER A 83 7.93 -9.06 -3.06
C SER A 83 8.20 -8.86 -4.56
N PRO A 84 8.91 -9.78 -5.22
CA PRO A 84 9.24 -9.66 -6.65
C PRO A 84 8.02 -9.41 -7.53
N GLU A 85 6.88 -10.00 -7.19
CA GLU A 85 5.61 -9.83 -7.89
C GLU A 85 5.09 -8.38 -7.88
N LEU A 86 5.53 -7.57 -6.91
CA LEU A 86 5.14 -6.17 -6.75
C LEU A 86 6.21 -5.18 -7.25
N LEU A 87 7.31 -5.68 -7.81
CA LEU A 87 8.41 -4.87 -8.35
C LEU A 87 8.65 -5.11 -9.84
N GLY A 88 8.15 -6.21 -10.38
CA GLY A 88 8.58 -6.72 -11.68
C GLY A 88 7.94 -6.03 -12.88
N ARG A 89 6.92 -5.23 -12.67
CA ARG A 89 6.18 -4.57 -13.75
C ARG A 89 6.84 -3.25 -14.16
N ARG A 90 7.02 -3.07 -15.46
CA ARG A 90 7.37 -1.77 -16.00
C ARG A 90 6.20 -0.81 -15.82
N PRO A 91 6.42 0.42 -15.30
CA PRO A 91 5.35 1.42 -15.20
C PRO A 91 4.73 1.73 -16.57
N LEU A 92 3.42 1.92 -16.57
CA LEU A 92 2.68 2.47 -17.70
C LEU A 92 2.89 3.98 -17.81
N GLU A 93 2.17 4.64 -18.72
CA GLU A 93 2.10 6.09 -18.77
C GLU A 93 1.70 6.68 -17.41
N TRP A 94 2.31 7.81 -17.04
CA TRP A 94 2.09 8.48 -15.76
C TRP A 94 0.63 8.68 -15.42
N SER A 95 -0.14 9.22 -16.36
CA SER A 95 -1.58 9.47 -16.19
C SER A 95 -2.37 8.21 -15.90
N MET A 96 -1.97 7.08 -16.49
CA MET A 96 -2.64 5.79 -16.28
C MET A 96 -2.32 5.22 -14.91
N GLU A 97 -1.06 5.27 -14.47
CA GLU A 97 -0.67 4.80 -13.13
C GLU A 97 -1.32 5.66 -12.03
N HIS A 98 -1.29 6.98 -12.21
CA HIS A 98 -1.89 7.92 -11.27
C HIS A 98 -3.40 7.68 -11.14
N ALA A 99 -4.10 7.57 -12.27
CA ALA A 99 -5.53 7.26 -12.30
C ALA A 99 -5.84 5.90 -11.67
N SER A 100 -5.01 4.89 -11.92
CA SER A 100 -5.15 3.55 -11.34
C SER A 100 -5.07 3.58 -9.81
N VAL A 101 -4.04 4.22 -9.25
CA VAL A 101 -3.89 4.35 -7.80
C VAL A 101 -5.07 5.11 -7.20
N ARG A 102 -5.43 6.26 -7.80
CA ARG A 102 -6.57 7.07 -7.37
C ARG A 102 -7.87 6.27 -7.30
N GLN A 103 -8.22 5.58 -8.38
CA GLN A 103 -9.42 4.77 -8.46
C GLN A 103 -9.45 3.68 -7.40
N ARG A 104 -8.31 2.99 -7.18
CA ARG A 104 -8.22 1.92 -6.17
C ARG A 104 -8.36 2.44 -4.75
N VAL A 105 -7.76 3.59 -4.46
CA VAL A 105 -7.93 4.25 -3.16
C VAL A 105 -9.40 4.65 -2.94
N GLN A 106 -10.05 5.24 -3.95
CA GLN A 106 -11.46 5.63 -3.87
C GLN A 106 -12.39 4.42 -3.68
N SER A 107 -12.11 3.31 -4.35
CA SER A 107 -12.93 2.09 -4.29
C SER A 107 -12.59 1.18 -3.09
N PHE A 108 -11.64 1.54 -2.24
CA PHE A 108 -11.20 0.69 -1.13
C PHE A 108 -12.33 0.35 -0.15
N GLU A 109 -13.28 1.24 0.05
CA GLU A 109 -14.44 0.99 0.90
C GLU A 109 -15.29 -0.19 0.39
N SER A 110 -15.44 -0.33 -0.93
CA SER A 110 -16.13 -1.47 -1.53
C SER A 110 -15.40 -2.79 -1.27
N LEU A 111 -14.06 -2.75 -1.23
CA LEU A 111 -13.25 -3.91 -0.83
C LEU A 111 -13.42 -4.23 0.66
N TYR A 112 -13.52 -3.21 1.49
CA TYR A 112 -13.67 -3.36 2.94
C TYR A 112 -14.95 -4.13 3.31
N LEU A 113 -15.99 -3.98 2.52
CA LEU A 113 -17.28 -4.66 2.70
C LEU A 113 -17.29 -6.12 2.19
N LYS A 114 -16.25 -6.55 1.47
CA LYS A 114 -16.13 -7.94 1.02
C LYS A 114 -15.95 -8.90 2.20
N ALA A 115 -16.65 -10.01 2.15
CA ALA A 115 -16.64 -11.02 3.21
C ALA A 115 -15.30 -11.77 3.34
N ARG A 116 -14.42 -11.73 2.32
CA ARG A 116 -13.17 -12.48 2.29
C ARG A 116 -12.02 -11.61 1.77
N TRP A 117 -10.99 -11.50 2.60
CA TRP A 117 -9.71 -10.90 2.26
C TRP A 117 -8.68 -12.00 1.97
N PRO A 118 -7.75 -11.81 1.02
CA PRO A 118 -6.65 -12.73 0.81
C PRO A 118 -5.72 -12.76 2.02
N GLU A 119 -4.88 -13.79 2.10
CA GLU A 119 -3.77 -13.76 3.06
C GLU A 119 -2.68 -12.79 2.60
N HIS A 120 -2.24 -11.92 3.51
CA HIS A 120 -1.09 -11.06 3.25
C HIS A 120 0.20 -11.89 3.22
N PRO A 121 1.12 -11.68 2.24
CA PRO A 121 2.32 -12.52 2.12
C PRO A 121 3.18 -12.52 3.40
N VAL A 122 3.27 -11.41 4.12
CA VAL A 122 4.06 -11.30 5.36
C VAL A 122 3.23 -11.64 6.60
N PHE A 123 1.99 -11.15 6.69
CA PHE A 123 1.18 -11.21 7.92
C PHE A 123 0.16 -12.35 7.94
N GLY A 124 0.00 -13.09 6.85
CA GLY A 124 -1.03 -14.12 6.74
C GLY A 124 -2.45 -13.55 6.82
N LYS A 125 -3.35 -14.24 7.51
CA LYS A 125 -4.74 -13.78 7.67
C LYS A 125 -4.80 -12.46 8.43
N MET A 126 -5.51 -11.49 7.86
CA MET A 126 -5.74 -10.17 8.45
C MET A 126 -7.23 -9.87 8.48
N THR A 127 -7.66 -9.10 9.48
CA THR A 127 -9.03 -8.56 9.52
C THR A 127 -9.16 -7.43 8.50
N ALA A 128 -10.40 -7.11 8.09
CA ALA A 128 -10.67 -5.95 7.23
C ALA A 128 -10.09 -4.65 7.84
N ARG A 129 -10.23 -4.46 9.15
CA ARG A 129 -9.63 -3.33 9.87
C ARG A 129 -8.11 -3.29 9.72
N ALA A 130 -7.44 -4.44 9.91
CA ALA A 130 -5.99 -4.52 9.78
C ALA A 130 -5.54 -4.19 8.34
N TRP A 131 -6.26 -4.67 7.34
CA TRP A 131 -6.02 -4.31 5.95
C TRP A 131 -6.18 -2.80 5.70
N GLY A 132 -7.24 -2.19 6.19
CA GLY A 132 -7.48 -0.75 6.03
C GLY A 132 -6.40 0.12 6.69
N VAL A 133 -5.99 -0.21 7.92
CA VAL A 133 -4.91 0.50 8.63
C VAL A 133 -3.58 0.31 7.92
N PHE A 134 -3.25 -0.92 7.54
CA PHE A 134 -1.99 -1.21 6.86
C PHE A 134 -1.92 -0.54 5.49
N ALA A 135 -3.02 -0.56 4.72
CA ALA A 135 -3.11 0.11 3.42
C ALA A 135 -2.89 1.63 3.54
N TYR A 136 -3.52 2.28 4.52
CA TYR A 136 -3.29 3.69 4.79
C TYR A 136 -1.81 3.96 5.08
N ARG A 137 -1.23 3.21 6.01
CA ARG A 137 0.16 3.38 6.44
C ARG A 137 1.16 3.09 5.34
N HIS A 138 0.88 2.11 4.48
CA HIS A 138 1.71 1.77 3.34
C HIS A 138 1.74 2.91 2.31
N MET A 139 0.57 3.45 1.98
CA MET A 139 0.49 4.59 1.08
C MET A 139 1.12 5.85 1.69
N ASP A 140 0.85 6.16 2.96
CA ASP A 140 1.46 7.27 3.68
C ASP A 140 3.01 7.17 3.69
N HIS A 141 3.56 5.97 3.89
CA HIS A 141 5.00 5.74 3.84
C HIS A 141 5.59 6.11 2.47
N HIS A 142 4.95 5.68 1.38
CA HIS A 142 5.43 5.98 0.04
C HIS A 142 5.25 7.44 -0.37
N LEU A 143 4.16 8.09 0.02
CA LEU A 143 4.00 9.53 -0.21
C LEU A 143 5.06 10.34 0.55
N ARG A 144 5.34 10.01 1.81
CA ARG A 144 6.46 10.61 2.56
C ARG A 144 7.82 10.32 1.94
N GLN A 145 8.00 9.18 1.28
CA GLN A 145 9.22 8.88 0.55
C GLN A 145 9.52 9.91 -0.53
N PHE A 146 8.48 10.56 -1.06
CA PHE A 146 8.60 11.65 -2.05
C PHE A 146 8.34 13.04 -1.46
N GLY A 147 8.36 13.18 -0.14
CA GLY A 147 8.23 14.47 0.54
C GLY A 147 6.83 15.08 0.55
N ILE A 148 5.83 14.29 0.29
CA ILE A 148 4.42 14.71 0.24
C ILE A 148 3.54 13.97 1.21
#